data_f84aaca21b6fc9a6c641ea8fbb6d5b16
#
_entry.id   f84aaca21b6fc9a6c641ea8fbb6d5b16
#
_cell.length_a   1.000
_cell.length_b   1.000
_cell.length_c   1.000
_cell.angle_alpha   90.00
_cell.angle_beta   90.00
_cell.angle_gamma   90.00
#
_symmetry.space_group_name_H-M   'P 1'
#
loop_
_entity.id
_entity.type
_entity.pdbx_description
1 polymer ?
#
loop_
_entity_poly.entity_id
_entity_poly.type
_entity_poly.pdbx_seq_one_letter_code
_entity_poly.pdbx_strand_id
1 'polypeptide(L)'
;MTPIERTKIVLGKFFTIAFAGVTSALVTVLSIALWTAVLSKGEAGEVLVTFMASIDAIDYLLVFFMLIPVVAIFAAVLLTLSIYARSFKEAQGYMTPLVFVTIIPVIFAMLPGVQLKGIWAWVPLTNVALAIKELIKGTMDYVQLFAIFGSTALIAGSFLAFCIYWFKQEKVLFR
;
A
#
# COMPACT_ATOMS: atom_id res chain seq x y z
N MET A 1 -24.58 -5.04 -29.92
CA MET A 1 -23.55 -4.75 -28.89
C MET A 1 -24.17 -4.99 -27.52
N THR A 2 -23.69 -5.98 -26.78
CA THR A 2 -24.18 -6.25 -25.41
C THR A 2 -23.73 -5.11 -24.50
N PRO A 3 -24.64 -4.47 -23.73
CA PRO A 3 -24.28 -3.42 -22.82
C PRO A 3 -23.41 -4.02 -21.69
N ILE A 4 -22.12 -3.68 -21.70
CA ILE A 4 -21.21 -4.11 -20.63
C ILE A 4 -21.64 -3.41 -19.35
N GLU A 5 -21.92 -4.18 -18.31
CA GLU A 5 -22.28 -3.62 -17.01
C GLU A 5 -21.19 -2.67 -16.51
N ARG A 6 -21.56 -1.47 -16.13
CA ARG A 6 -20.64 -0.40 -15.64
C ARG A 6 -19.72 -0.89 -14.53
N THR A 7 -20.23 -1.75 -13.66
CA THR A 7 -19.45 -2.39 -12.58
C THR A 7 -18.27 -3.21 -13.12
N LYS A 8 -18.44 -3.92 -14.23
CA LYS A 8 -17.37 -4.71 -14.84
C LYS A 8 -16.24 -3.83 -15.38
N ILE A 9 -16.59 -2.66 -15.92
CA ILE A 9 -15.60 -1.69 -16.41
C ILE A 9 -14.77 -1.12 -15.24
N VAL A 10 -15.44 -0.73 -14.14
CA VAL A 10 -14.78 -0.21 -12.94
C VAL A 10 -13.86 -1.25 -12.35
N LEU A 11 -14.35 -2.48 -12.17
CA LEU A 11 -13.54 -3.58 -11.65
C LEU A 11 -12.36 -3.92 -12.56
N GLY A 12 -12.56 -3.93 -13.88
CA GLY A 12 -11.46 -4.15 -14.83
C GLY A 12 -10.36 -3.11 -14.69
N LYS A 13 -10.72 -1.82 -14.63
CA LYS A 13 -9.75 -0.73 -14.40
C LYS A 13 -9.08 -0.83 -13.04
N PHE A 14 -9.85 -1.15 -11.99
CA PHE A 14 -9.31 -1.35 -10.64
C PHE A 14 -8.27 -2.47 -10.62
N PHE A 15 -8.60 -3.64 -11.17
CA PHE A 15 -7.67 -4.77 -11.21
C PHE A 15 -6.43 -4.47 -12.04
N THR A 16 -6.53 -3.69 -13.12
CA THR A 16 -5.37 -3.28 -13.91
C THR A 16 -4.41 -2.43 -13.07
N ILE A 17 -4.94 -1.42 -12.36
CA ILE A 17 -4.12 -0.55 -11.50
C ILE A 17 -3.56 -1.35 -10.31
N ALA A 18 -4.39 -2.18 -9.67
CA ALA A 18 -3.97 -3.01 -8.54
C ALA A 18 -2.90 -4.02 -8.97
N PHE A 19 -3.04 -4.66 -10.12
CA PHE A 19 -2.05 -5.60 -10.64
C PHE A 19 -0.70 -4.93 -10.89
N ALA A 20 -0.71 -3.74 -11.53
CA ALA A 20 0.51 -2.96 -11.74
C ALA A 20 1.17 -2.58 -10.40
N GLY A 21 0.37 -2.17 -9.40
CA GLY A 21 0.86 -1.83 -8.07
C GLY A 21 1.43 -3.03 -7.32
N VAL A 22 0.74 -4.18 -7.34
CA VAL A 22 1.22 -5.43 -6.71
C VAL A 22 2.50 -5.92 -7.38
N THR A 23 2.58 -5.86 -8.70
CA THR A 23 3.80 -6.22 -9.44
C THR A 23 4.96 -5.31 -9.06
N SER A 24 4.72 -4.00 -8.94
CA SER A 24 5.73 -3.04 -8.49
C SER A 24 6.19 -3.33 -7.06
N ALA A 25 5.25 -3.61 -6.14
CA ALA A 25 5.57 -3.99 -4.77
C ALA A 25 6.40 -5.28 -4.70
N LEU A 26 6.04 -6.29 -5.51
CA LEU A 26 6.78 -7.54 -5.60
C LEU A 26 8.23 -7.31 -6.06
N VAL A 27 8.40 -6.55 -7.15
CA VAL A 27 9.74 -6.21 -7.68
C VAL A 27 10.57 -5.46 -6.64
N THR A 28 9.95 -4.52 -5.91
CA THR A 28 10.62 -3.75 -4.86
C THR A 28 11.08 -4.66 -3.72
N VAL A 29 10.21 -5.52 -3.20
CA VAL A 29 10.55 -6.45 -2.10
C VAL A 29 11.62 -7.45 -2.54
N LEU A 30 11.51 -8.01 -3.75
CA LEU A 30 12.53 -8.91 -4.31
C LEU A 30 13.87 -8.20 -4.50
N SER A 31 13.87 -6.95 -4.96
CA SER A 31 15.09 -6.15 -5.09
C SER A 31 15.77 -5.92 -3.75
N ILE A 32 15.02 -5.58 -2.71
CA ILE A 32 15.55 -5.41 -1.36
C ILE A 32 16.14 -6.74 -0.84
N ALA A 33 15.39 -7.84 -0.97
CA ALA A 33 15.85 -9.17 -0.56
C ALA A 33 17.13 -9.60 -1.29
N LEU A 34 17.23 -9.33 -2.58
CA LEU A 34 18.39 -9.66 -3.39
C LEU A 34 19.61 -8.82 -2.99
N TRP A 35 19.43 -7.50 -2.80
CA TRP A 35 20.49 -6.63 -2.30
C TRP A 35 20.96 -7.03 -0.90
N THR A 36 20.05 -7.39 0.00
CA THR A 36 20.38 -7.92 1.33
C THR A 36 21.26 -9.17 1.21
N ALA A 37 20.87 -10.13 0.36
CA ALA A 37 21.62 -11.36 0.14
C ALA A 37 23.01 -11.14 -0.50
N VAL A 38 23.15 -10.12 -1.35
CA VAL A 38 24.44 -9.74 -1.96
C VAL A 38 25.35 -9.04 -0.95
N LEU A 39 24.83 -8.06 -0.24
CA LEU A 39 25.59 -7.28 0.73
C LEU A 39 26.03 -8.12 1.95
N SER A 40 25.23 -9.12 2.35
CA SER A 40 25.61 -10.04 3.43
C SER A 40 26.83 -10.90 3.10
N LYS A 41 27.20 -11.05 1.84
CA LYS A 41 28.40 -11.79 1.38
C LYS A 41 29.63 -10.91 1.18
N GLY A 42 29.49 -9.58 1.28
CA GLY A 42 30.57 -8.62 1.05
C GLY A 42 31.15 -8.05 2.35
N GLU A 43 32.27 -7.32 2.24
CA GLU A 43 32.94 -6.61 3.34
C GLU A 43 32.17 -5.35 3.81
N ALA A 44 30.93 -5.16 3.40
CA ALA A 44 30.09 -4.04 3.79
C ALA A 44 29.76 -4.12 5.28
N GLY A 45 30.48 -3.36 6.05
CA GLY A 45 30.43 -3.11 7.47
C GLY A 45 29.58 -4.06 8.36
N GLU A 46 30.19 -4.65 9.37
CA GLU A 46 29.61 -5.63 10.30
C GLU A 46 28.22 -5.22 10.87
N VAL A 47 27.96 -3.92 11.03
CA VAL A 47 26.69 -3.40 11.52
C VAL A 47 25.56 -3.60 10.52
N LEU A 48 25.83 -3.38 9.22
CA LEU A 48 24.82 -3.57 8.18
C LEU A 48 24.49 -5.06 8.00
N VAL A 49 25.53 -5.90 8.04
CA VAL A 49 25.39 -7.37 7.94
C VAL A 49 24.60 -7.91 9.14
N THR A 50 24.88 -7.44 10.36
CA THR A 50 24.17 -7.86 11.57
C THR A 50 22.69 -7.45 11.52
N PHE A 51 22.39 -6.24 11.06
CA PHE A 51 21.02 -5.77 10.92
C PHE A 51 20.25 -6.52 9.83
N MET A 52 20.89 -6.81 8.71
CA MET A 52 20.27 -7.51 7.59
C MET A 52 20.16 -9.04 7.82
N ALA A 53 21.04 -9.62 8.62
CA ALA A 53 21.00 -11.03 8.98
C ALA A 53 19.83 -11.36 9.96
N SER A 54 19.23 -10.36 10.59
CA SER A 54 18.06 -10.53 11.45
C SER A 54 16.73 -10.63 10.68
N ILE A 55 16.73 -10.42 9.36
CA ILE A 55 15.52 -10.43 8.52
C ILE A 55 15.44 -11.77 7.82
N ASP A 56 14.46 -12.57 8.18
CA ASP A 56 14.22 -13.87 7.56
C ASP A 56 13.47 -13.76 6.22
N ALA A 57 13.54 -14.81 5.40
CA ALA A 57 12.79 -14.87 4.14
C ALA A 57 11.28 -14.74 4.34
N ILE A 58 10.76 -15.17 5.48
CA ILE A 58 9.36 -15.02 5.87
C ILE A 58 9.00 -13.55 6.06
N ASP A 59 9.89 -12.73 6.63
CA ASP A 59 9.65 -11.32 6.85
C ASP A 59 9.44 -10.55 5.54
N TYR A 60 10.22 -10.85 4.50
CA TYR A 60 10.02 -10.27 3.17
C TYR A 60 8.65 -10.64 2.58
N LEU A 61 8.23 -11.89 2.78
CA LEU A 61 6.92 -12.36 2.34
C LEU A 61 5.80 -11.66 3.10
N LEU A 62 5.94 -11.48 4.41
CA LEU A 62 4.96 -10.77 5.24
C LEU A 62 4.89 -9.28 4.88
N VAL A 63 6.03 -8.63 4.63
CA VAL A 63 6.08 -7.25 4.11
C VAL A 63 5.31 -7.15 2.79
N PHE A 64 5.56 -8.07 1.85
CA PHE A 64 4.84 -8.09 0.58
C PHE A 64 3.32 -8.23 0.79
N PHE A 65 2.89 -9.15 1.66
CA PHE A 65 1.46 -9.30 1.99
C PHE A 65 0.86 -8.03 2.60
N MET A 66 1.59 -7.33 3.48
CA MET A 66 1.14 -6.06 4.07
C MET A 66 0.96 -4.95 3.03
N LEU A 67 1.72 -4.98 1.94
CA LEU A 67 1.60 -4.00 0.87
C LEU A 67 0.35 -4.22 -0.01
N ILE A 68 -0.18 -5.43 -0.11
CA ILE A 68 -1.34 -5.73 -0.97
C ILE A 68 -2.57 -4.86 -0.64
N PRO A 69 -3.05 -4.80 0.62
CA PRO A 69 -4.20 -3.95 0.94
C PRO A 69 -3.89 -2.45 0.78
N VAL A 70 -2.66 -2.02 0.98
CA VAL A 70 -2.23 -0.63 0.71
C VAL A 70 -2.35 -0.31 -0.77
N VAL A 71 -1.84 -1.20 -1.63
CA VAL A 71 -1.99 -1.07 -3.09
C VAL A 71 -3.46 -1.01 -3.50
N ALA A 72 -4.32 -1.81 -2.87
CA ALA A 72 -5.75 -1.80 -3.15
C ALA A 72 -6.41 -0.47 -2.76
N ILE A 73 -6.02 0.15 -1.63
CA ILE A 73 -6.48 1.49 -1.24
C ILE A 73 -6.10 2.51 -2.33
N PHE A 74 -4.82 2.53 -2.72
CA PHE A 74 -4.34 3.47 -3.74
C PHE A 74 -4.98 3.22 -5.09
N ALA A 75 -5.17 1.96 -5.50
CA ALA A 75 -5.85 1.63 -6.75
C ALA A 75 -7.29 2.17 -6.77
N ALA A 76 -8.03 2.04 -5.65
CA ALA A 76 -9.38 2.58 -5.54
C ALA A 76 -9.39 4.12 -5.57
N VAL A 77 -8.46 4.78 -4.86
CA VAL A 77 -8.34 6.24 -4.84
C VAL A 77 -7.96 6.77 -6.22
N LEU A 78 -6.93 6.20 -6.87
CA LEU A 78 -6.49 6.59 -8.20
C LEU A 78 -7.58 6.41 -9.25
N LEU A 79 -8.34 5.32 -9.15
CA LEU A 79 -9.47 5.08 -10.03
C LEU A 79 -10.55 6.16 -9.84
N THR A 80 -10.88 6.52 -8.59
CA THR A 80 -11.85 7.57 -8.27
C THR A 80 -11.38 8.92 -8.83
N LEU A 81 -10.12 9.29 -8.63
CA LEU A 81 -9.53 10.52 -9.16
C LEU A 81 -9.52 10.55 -10.70
N SER A 82 -9.22 9.42 -11.33
CA SER A 82 -9.25 9.27 -12.79
C SER A 82 -10.63 9.51 -13.39
N ILE A 83 -11.69 9.15 -12.67
CA ILE A 83 -13.08 9.39 -13.10
C ILE A 83 -13.45 10.87 -12.91
N TYR A 84 -12.93 11.51 -11.88
CA TYR A 84 -13.24 12.90 -11.53
C TYR A 84 -12.52 13.90 -12.43
N ALA A 85 -11.28 13.60 -12.82
CA ALA A 85 -10.47 14.46 -13.65
C ALA A 85 -10.98 14.54 -15.10
N ARG A 86 -11.12 15.76 -15.63
CA ARG A 86 -11.55 16.03 -17.02
C ARG A 86 -10.39 16.08 -18.01
N SER A 87 -9.17 16.25 -17.52
CA SER A 87 -7.96 16.33 -18.33
C SER A 87 -6.78 15.66 -17.62
N PHE A 88 -5.78 15.29 -18.39
CA PHE A 88 -4.53 14.74 -17.86
C PHE A 88 -3.84 15.70 -16.88
N LYS A 89 -3.85 17.00 -17.20
CA LYS A 89 -3.27 18.06 -16.35
C LYS A 89 -3.98 18.16 -15.01
N GLU A 90 -5.31 18.03 -15.00
CA GLU A 90 -6.13 18.04 -13.79
C GLU A 90 -5.86 16.79 -12.95
N ALA A 91 -5.77 15.61 -13.59
CA ALA A 91 -5.40 14.38 -12.91
C ALA A 91 -4.03 14.48 -12.22
N GLN A 92 -3.02 15.06 -12.90
CA GLN A 92 -1.72 15.32 -12.29
C GLN A 92 -1.80 16.26 -11.08
N GLY A 93 -2.67 17.28 -11.12
CA GLY A 93 -2.90 18.18 -9.99
C GLY A 93 -3.39 17.45 -8.74
N TYR A 94 -4.20 16.39 -8.90
CA TYR A 94 -4.66 15.57 -7.78
C TYR A 94 -3.60 14.61 -7.23
N MET A 95 -2.57 14.30 -8.01
CA MET A 95 -1.48 13.41 -7.54
C MET A 95 -0.62 14.06 -6.46
N THR A 96 -0.39 15.38 -6.54
CA THR A 96 0.45 16.10 -5.56
C THR A 96 -0.07 15.97 -4.12
N PRO A 97 -1.33 16.28 -3.80
CA PRO A 97 -1.86 16.06 -2.44
C PRO A 97 -1.85 14.58 -2.05
N LEU A 98 -2.06 13.65 -2.98
CA LEU A 98 -2.03 12.22 -2.69
C LEU A 98 -0.63 11.77 -2.25
N VAL A 99 0.44 12.32 -2.85
CA VAL A 99 1.82 12.07 -2.42
C VAL A 99 2.03 12.51 -0.97
N PHE A 100 1.54 13.69 -0.59
CA PHE A 100 1.65 14.17 0.80
C PHE A 100 0.87 13.29 1.78
N VAL A 101 -0.34 12.85 1.42
CA VAL A 101 -1.14 11.90 2.22
C VAL A 101 -0.38 10.58 2.45
N THR A 102 0.50 10.19 1.52
CA THR A 102 1.32 8.98 1.66
C THR A 102 2.58 9.22 2.49
N ILE A 103 3.28 10.34 2.24
CA ILE A 103 4.58 10.62 2.87
C ILE A 103 4.40 10.94 4.37
N ILE A 104 3.39 11.71 4.74
CA ILE A 104 3.18 12.14 6.13
C ILE A 104 3.07 10.94 7.10
N PRO A 105 2.20 9.93 6.87
CA PRO A 105 2.12 8.74 7.72
C PRO A 105 3.45 7.97 7.83
N VAL A 106 4.20 7.88 6.74
CA VAL A 106 5.50 7.20 6.72
C VAL A 106 6.52 7.95 7.56
N ILE A 107 6.58 9.29 7.45
CA ILE A 107 7.46 10.12 8.28
C ILE A 107 7.11 9.93 9.76
N PHE A 108 5.83 9.96 10.13
CA PHE A 108 5.40 9.71 11.51
C PHE A 108 5.85 8.34 12.02
N ALA A 109 5.75 7.29 11.19
CA ALA A 109 6.23 5.96 11.55
C ALA A 109 7.75 5.90 11.78
N MET A 110 8.53 6.79 11.15
CA MET A 110 9.99 6.85 11.32
C MET A 110 10.44 7.61 12.56
N LEU A 111 9.57 8.41 13.18
CA LEU A 111 9.93 9.20 14.37
C LEU A 111 10.30 8.27 15.54
N PRO A 112 11.36 8.65 16.33
CA PRO A 112 11.69 7.93 17.54
C PRO A 112 10.56 8.05 18.56
N GLY A 113 10.26 6.94 19.24
CA GLY A 113 9.19 6.90 20.24
C GLY A 113 7.79 6.57 19.71
N VAL A 114 7.55 6.65 18.39
CA VAL A 114 6.30 6.20 17.79
C VAL A 114 6.32 4.67 17.66
N GLN A 115 5.41 4.03 18.38
CA GLN A 115 5.24 2.57 18.40
C GLN A 115 3.86 2.21 17.89
N LEU A 116 3.70 0.95 17.48
CA LEU A 116 2.44 0.38 17.03
C LEU A 116 1.47 0.16 18.21
N LYS A 117 1.08 1.25 18.90
CA LYS A 117 0.19 1.22 20.07
C LYS A 117 -0.83 2.36 20.02
N GLY A 118 -1.97 2.12 20.64
CA GLY A 118 -3.02 3.13 20.78
C GLY A 118 -3.59 3.60 19.43
N ILE A 119 -3.68 4.90 19.22
CA ILE A 119 -4.30 5.52 18.04
C ILE A 119 -3.55 5.20 16.74
N TRP A 120 -2.25 5.01 16.78
CA TRP A 120 -1.41 4.74 15.62
C TRP A 120 -1.72 3.40 14.95
N ALA A 121 -2.24 2.43 15.71
CA ALA A 121 -2.65 1.14 15.17
C ALA A 121 -3.90 1.24 14.28
N TRP A 122 -4.67 2.33 14.38
CA TRP A 122 -5.90 2.54 13.63
C TRP A 122 -5.75 3.47 12.42
N VAL A 123 -4.64 4.22 12.34
CA VAL A 123 -4.40 5.12 11.21
C VAL A 123 -3.86 4.31 10.04
N PRO A 124 -4.63 4.18 8.93
CA PRO A 124 -4.17 3.46 7.75
C PRO A 124 -2.88 4.09 7.22
N LEU A 125 -2.05 3.31 6.55
CA LEU A 125 -0.70 3.63 6.09
C LEU A 125 0.32 3.74 7.24
N THR A 126 0.05 4.49 8.33
CA THR A 126 0.94 4.55 9.50
C THR A 126 1.03 3.21 10.20
N ASN A 127 -0.11 2.51 10.38
CA ASN A 127 -0.14 1.20 11.00
C ASN A 127 0.66 0.16 10.19
N VAL A 128 0.53 0.19 8.86
CA VAL A 128 1.30 -0.72 7.98
C VAL A 128 2.78 -0.36 8.00
N ALA A 129 3.15 0.93 7.96
CA ALA A 129 4.54 1.35 8.05
C ALA A 129 5.18 0.97 9.39
N LEU A 130 4.45 1.11 10.50
CA LEU A 130 4.90 0.68 11.83
C LEU A 130 4.98 -0.84 11.93
N ALA A 131 4.03 -1.59 11.37
CA ALA A 131 4.07 -3.04 11.32
C ALA A 131 5.30 -3.56 10.57
N ILE A 132 5.62 -2.97 9.42
CA ILE A 132 6.83 -3.28 8.66
C ILE A 132 8.09 -2.96 9.50
N LYS A 133 8.11 -1.81 10.19
CA LYS A 133 9.23 -1.43 11.06
C LYS A 133 9.44 -2.42 12.21
N GLU A 134 8.36 -2.89 12.86
CA GLU A 134 8.44 -3.86 13.95
C GLU A 134 8.80 -5.26 13.44
N LEU A 135 8.32 -5.62 12.25
CA LEU A 135 8.66 -6.87 11.58
C LEU A 135 10.18 -6.94 11.30
N ILE A 136 10.74 -5.87 10.73
CA ILE A 136 12.19 -5.78 10.45
C ILE A 136 13.01 -5.84 11.75
N LYS A 137 12.47 -5.37 12.88
CA LYS A 137 13.12 -5.46 14.19
C LYS A 137 12.96 -6.83 14.88
N GLY A 138 12.18 -7.74 14.32
CA GLY A 138 11.85 -9.02 14.93
C GLY A 138 10.99 -8.91 16.21
N THR A 139 10.29 -7.77 16.41
CA THR A 139 9.47 -7.49 17.61
C THR A 139 7.96 -7.55 17.31
N MET A 140 7.58 -7.94 16.10
CA MET A 140 6.18 -7.93 15.68
C MET A 140 5.39 -9.10 16.25
N ASP A 141 4.22 -8.80 16.84
CA ASP A 141 3.23 -9.81 17.18
C ASP A 141 2.40 -10.16 15.92
N TYR A 142 2.42 -11.45 15.53
CA TYR A 142 1.70 -11.94 14.36
C TYR A 142 0.18 -11.76 14.46
N VAL A 143 -0.40 -11.82 15.66
CA VAL A 143 -1.84 -11.57 15.86
C VAL A 143 -2.16 -10.13 15.51
N GLN A 144 -1.33 -9.19 15.95
CA GLN A 144 -1.47 -7.77 15.63
C GLN A 144 -1.25 -7.49 14.15
N LEU A 145 -0.32 -8.18 13.51
CA LEU A 145 -0.05 -8.10 12.08
C LEU A 145 -1.29 -8.50 11.25
N PHE A 146 -1.94 -9.61 11.58
CA PHE A 146 -3.18 -10.03 10.92
C PHE A 146 -4.34 -9.06 11.18
N ALA A 147 -4.43 -8.47 12.36
CA ALA A 147 -5.44 -7.46 12.67
C ALA A 147 -5.25 -6.19 11.82
N ILE A 148 -4.00 -5.74 11.63
CA ILE A 148 -3.66 -4.60 10.77
C ILE A 148 -3.97 -4.90 9.32
N PHE A 149 -3.58 -6.09 8.83
CA PHE A 149 -3.91 -6.53 7.48
C PHE A 149 -5.42 -6.52 7.24
N GLY A 150 -6.20 -7.12 8.15
CA GLY A 150 -7.65 -7.17 8.06
C GLY A 150 -8.31 -5.80 8.09
N SER A 151 -7.88 -4.91 9.00
CA SER A 151 -8.41 -3.55 9.09
C SER A 151 -8.09 -2.73 7.83
N THR A 152 -6.88 -2.84 7.31
CA THR A 152 -6.45 -2.14 6.09
C THR A 152 -7.18 -2.68 4.86
N ALA A 153 -7.39 -4.00 4.78
CA ALA A 153 -8.17 -4.64 3.72
C ALA A 153 -9.65 -4.23 3.75
N LEU A 154 -10.25 -4.08 4.93
CA LEU A 154 -11.61 -3.56 5.09
C LEU A 154 -11.72 -2.12 4.61
N ILE A 155 -10.75 -1.29 4.92
CA ILE A 155 -10.68 0.10 4.42
C ILE A 155 -10.55 0.11 2.90
N ALA A 156 -9.68 -0.73 2.32
CA ALA A 156 -9.54 -0.87 0.86
C ALA A 156 -10.85 -1.28 0.19
N GLY A 157 -11.54 -2.28 0.77
CA GLY A 157 -12.86 -2.73 0.30
C GLY A 157 -13.91 -1.63 0.37
N SER A 158 -13.92 -0.82 1.42
CA SER A 158 -14.81 0.31 1.59
C SER A 158 -14.57 1.40 0.53
N PHE A 159 -13.33 1.74 0.24
CA PHE A 159 -12.97 2.67 -0.83
C PHE A 159 -13.39 2.15 -2.21
N LEU A 160 -13.18 0.85 -2.47
CA LEU A 160 -13.60 0.24 -3.72
C LEU A 160 -15.13 0.23 -3.86
N ALA A 161 -15.85 -0.12 -2.79
CA ALA A 161 -17.30 -0.09 -2.77
C ALA A 161 -17.84 1.34 -3.02
N PHE A 162 -17.21 2.34 -2.38
CA PHE A 162 -17.53 3.74 -2.62
C PHE A 162 -17.27 4.15 -4.08
N CYS A 163 -16.14 3.74 -4.67
CA CYS A 163 -15.83 4.00 -6.06
C CYS A 163 -16.89 3.40 -7.00
N ILE A 164 -17.28 2.15 -6.77
CA ILE A 164 -18.32 1.46 -7.56
C ILE A 164 -19.66 2.18 -7.41
N TYR A 165 -20.04 2.55 -6.19
CA TYR A 165 -21.28 3.29 -5.92
C TYR A 165 -21.30 4.62 -6.65
N TRP A 166 -20.21 5.40 -6.54
CA TRP A 166 -20.08 6.69 -7.20
C TRP A 166 -20.17 6.59 -8.71
N PHE A 167 -19.55 5.57 -9.29
CA PHE A 167 -19.56 5.34 -10.74
C PHE A 167 -20.96 4.95 -11.28
N LYS A 168 -21.81 4.38 -10.43
CA LYS A 168 -23.20 4.05 -10.81
C LYS A 168 -24.10 5.28 -10.91
N GLN A 169 -23.73 6.42 -10.32
CA GLN A 169 -24.52 7.64 -10.39
C GLN A 169 -24.42 8.28 -11.77
N GLU A 170 -25.57 8.53 -12.41
CA GLU A 170 -25.65 9.05 -13.79
C GLU A 170 -25.02 10.46 -13.93
N LYS A 171 -25.00 11.27 -12.86
CA LYS A 171 -24.45 12.63 -12.84
C LYS A 171 -22.94 12.71 -13.18
N VAL A 172 -22.21 11.60 -13.07
CA VAL A 172 -20.75 11.56 -13.32
C VAL A 172 -20.43 11.42 -14.80
N LEU A 173 -21.37 10.93 -15.61
CA LEU A 173 -21.20 10.66 -17.04
C LEU A 173 -21.57 11.82 -17.95
N PHE A 174 -22.33 12.80 -17.45
CA PHE A 174 -22.83 13.96 -18.22
C PHE A 174 -22.17 15.29 -17.83
N ARG A 175 -21.00 15.21 -17.22
CA ARG A 175 -20.25 16.41 -16.79
C ARG A 175 -19.14 16.79 -17.78
#